data_aafdc8c870cfb256a30e225c2f5eab06
#
_entry.id   aafdc8c870cfb256a30e225c2f5eab06
#
_cell.length_a   1.000
_cell.length_b   1.000
_cell.length_c   1.000
_cell.angle_alpha   90.00
_cell.angle_beta   90.00
_cell.angle_gamma   90.00
#
_symmetry.space_group_name_H-M   'P 1'
#
loop_
_entity.id
_entity.type
_entity.pdbx_description
1 polymer ?
#
loop_
_entity_poly.entity_id
_entity_poly.type
_entity_poly.pdbx_seq_one_letter_code
_entity_poly.pdbx_strand_id
1 'polypeptide(L)'
;VPSLQHLKDGYYQILMRESDIPFTAVSTPSGMLWEWLVMPQGLSNAPATFNRFVSHILRSVRDFAPSYFDDIFVHSRAMNGMTDLEVHRMHFRRVMEIMKVNKLYSNLKKCIFAAFEIPVLGCFVGKDGVRPDPEKIKAINEWPTPQNVKNLRQFLGLATYLHKYSKNYAGIVHPLSQLLKKDQEWQWTDECQNAFLTLKKSLTEAPILALPNPDKPFYVVCDASNFAIGNALMQRDDDGHERVISYCSRQLRGAERNYPVHDKELLSMKYALAKHRVHLLGPEPFTVFTDHASLRTAIKSPHLSQRMARWLSFFSEYNFTVEYKP
;
A
#
# COMPACT_ATOMS: atom_id res chain seq x y z
N VAL A 1 8.07 19.22 1.43
CA VAL A 1 8.12 19.46 -0.03
C VAL A 1 8.62 18.22 -0.73
N PRO A 2 7.87 17.65 -1.68
CA PRO A 2 8.30 16.54 -2.51
C PRO A 2 8.70 16.95 -3.94
N SER A 3 9.55 16.11 -4.56
CA SER A 3 9.86 16.12 -6.00
C SER A 3 9.85 14.70 -6.55
N LEU A 4 9.45 14.55 -7.81
CA LEU A 4 9.52 13.30 -8.56
C LEU A 4 10.56 13.44 -9.66
N GLN A 5 11.56 12.56 -9.66
CA GLN A 5 12.50 12.38 -10.76
C GLN A 5 12.12 11.11 -11.51
N HIS A 6 11.96 11.21 -12.83
CA HIS A 6 11.70 10.04 -13.67
C HIS A 6 12.93 9.78 -14.56
N LEU A 7 13.51 8.58 -14.47
CA LEU A 7 14.66 8.19 -15.27
C LEU A 7 14.27 8.03 -16.75
N LYS A 8 15.14 8.49 -17.64
CA LYS A 8 14.91 8.38 -19.08
C LYS A 8 15.39 7.02 -19.57
N ASP A 9 14.50 6.22 -20.16
CA ASP A 9 14.85 4.94 -20.80
C ASP A 9 15.75 4.06 -19.91
N GLY A 10 15.35 3.90 -18.62
CA GLY A 10 16.20 3.44 -17.51
C GLY A 10 16.99 2.16 -17.80
N TYR A 11 16.38 1.16 -18.45
CA TYR A 11 17.08 -0.09 -18.79
C TYR A 11 18.27 0.13 -19.73
N TYR A 12 18.14 1.02 -20.70
CA TYR A 12 19.22 1.34 -21.66
C TYR A 12 20.39 2.13 -21.05
N GLN A 13 20.26 2.57 -19.80
CA GLN A 13 21.36 3.20 -19.07
C GLN A 13 22.30 2.19 -18.39
N ILE A 14 21.98 0.90 -18.42
CA ILE A 14 22.80 -0.17 -17.84
C ILE A 14 23.54 -0.90 -18.95
N LEU A 15 24.86 -0.90 -18.86
CA LEU A 15 25.71 -1.65 -19.79
C LEU A 15 25.59 -3.16 -19.54
N MET A 16 25.55 -3.94 -20.63
CA MET A 16 25.69 -5.39 -20.55
C MET A 16 27.14 -5.77 -20.23
N ARG A 17 27.32 -6.90 -19.55
CA ARG A 17 28.64 -7.52 -19.46
C ARG A 17 29.04 -8.02 -20.85
N GLU A 18 30.32 -7.87 -21.21
CA GLU A 18 30.82 -8.33 -22.51
C GLU A 18 30.49 -9.80 -22.79
N SER A 19 30.61 -10.65 -21.77
CA SER A 19 30.26 -12.09 -21.87
C SER A 19 28.79 -12.36 -22.14
N ASP A 20 27.91 -11.44 -21.80
CA ASP A 20 26.45 -11.61 -21.88
C ASP A 20 25.84 -10.96 -23.13
N ILE A 21 26.61 -10.13 -23.84
CA ILE A 21 26.18 -9.43 -25.07
C ILE A 21 25.66 -10.43 -26.13
N PRO A 22 26.37 -11.53 -26.46
CA PRO A 22 25.91 -12.48 -27.47
C PRO A 22 24.56 -13.13 -27.15
N PHE A 23 24.22 -13.27 -25.86
CA PHE A 23 22.93 -13.83 -25.45
C PHE A 23 21.74 -12.90 -25.67
N THR A 24 22.01 -11.64 -26.02
CA THR A 24 20.98 -10.65 -26.33
C THR A 24 20.67 -10.55 -27.82
N ALA A 25 21.27 -11.38 -28.63
CA ALA A 25 21.12 -11.36 -30.08
C ALA A 25 19.67 -11.49 -30.53
N VAL A 26 19.24 -10.59 -31.42
CA VAL A 26 17.91 -10.58 -32.02
C VAL A 26 18.04 -10.57 -33.54
N SER A 27 17.20 -11.35 -34.21
CA SER A 27 17.14 -11.37 -35.68
C SER A 27 16.18 -10.28 -36.17
N THR A 28 16.58 -9.60 -37.24
CA THR A 28 15.70 -8.66 -37.95
C THR A 28 14.97 -9.36 -39.08
N PRO A 29 13.89 -8.79 -39.63
CA PRO A 29 13.21 -9.33 -40.82
C PRO A 29 14.12 -9.45 -42.04
N SER A 30 15.22 -8.69 -42.14
CA SER A 30 16.23 -8.79 -43.17
C SER A 30 17.26 -9.90 -43.00
N GLY A 31 17.14 -10.71 -41.88
CA GLY A 31 18.07 -11.80 -41.59
C GLY A 31 19.35 -11.40 -40.86
N MET A 32 19.54 -10.12 -40.55
CA MET A 32 20.69 -9.68 -39.75
C MET A 32 20.52 -9.98 -38.30
N LEU A 33 21.60 -10.27 -37.59
CA LEU A 33 21.65 -10.44 -36.14
C LEU A 33 22.23 -9.17 -35.53
N TRP A 34 21.54 -8.68 -34.48
CA TRP A 34 21.99 -7.52 -33.70
C TRP A 34 22.09 -7.93 -32.24
N GLU A 35 23.10 -7.43 -31.57
CA GLU A 35 23.36 -7.63 -30.15
C GLU A 35 23.18 -6.32 -29.39
N TRP A 36 22.79 -6.41 -28.12
CA TRP A 36 22.58 -5.26 -27.27
C TRP A 36 23.81 -4.97 -26.40
N LEU A 37 24.37 -3.77 -26.51
CA LEU A 37 25.44 -3.30 -25.62
C LEU A 37 24.90 -2.80 -24.27
N VAL A 38 23.60 -2.56 -24.20
CA VAL A 38 22.87 -2.11 -23.00
C VAL A 38 21.75 -3.10 -22.70
N MET A 39 21.24 -3.07 -21.47
CA MET A 39 20.17 -3.99 -21.04
C MET A 39 18.87 -3.70 -21.81
N PRO A 40 18.42 -4.59 -22.71
CA PRO A 40 17.19 -4.38 -23.48
C PRO A 40 15.94 -4.65 -22.65
N GLN A 41 14.83 -4.07 -23.09
CA GLN A 41 13.49 -4.44 -22.61
C GLN A 41 13.16 -5.87 -23.06
N GLY A 42 12.43 -6.61 -22.23
CA GLY A 42 11.98 -7.98 -22.54
C GLY A 42 12.80 -9.09 -21.86
N LEU A 43 13.96 -8.80 -21.30
CA LEU A 43 14.68 -9.77 -20.47
C LEU A 43 13.90 -9.99 -19.16
N SER A 44 13.67 -11.24 -18.77
CA SER A 44 12.88 -11.59 -17.59
C SER A 44 13.46 -11.05 -16.27
N ASN A 45 14.77 -10.90 -16.18
CA ASN A 45 15.48 -10.37 -15.02
C ASN A 45 15.76 -8.86 -15.08
N ALA A 46 15.48 -8.17 -16.19
CA ALA A 46 15.76 -6.74 -16.35
C ALA A 46 15.11 -5.88 -15.26
N PRO A 47 13.81 -6.05 -14.91
CA PRO A 47 13.18 -5.23 -13.87
C PRO A 47 13.87 -5.37 -12.51
N ALA A 48 14.21 -6.60 -12.10
CA ALA A 48 14.87 -6.86 -10.83
C ALA A 48 16.31 -6.32 -10.80
N THR A 49 17.04 -6.47 -11.91
CA THR A 49 18.41 -5.95 -12.07
C THR A 49 18.43 -4.44 -12.01
N PHE A 50 17.51 -3.79 -12.73
CA PHE A 50 17.38 -2.34 -12.74
C PHE A 50 17.04 -1.76 -11.36
N ASN A 51 16.02 -2.32 -10.71
CA ASN A 51 15.62 -1.83 -9.38
C ASN A 51 16.74 -2.02 -8.33
N ARG A 52 17.48 -3.13 -8.40
CA ARG A 52 18.66 -3.36 -7.55
C ARG A 52 19.77 -2.35 -7.83
N PHE A 53 20.03 -2.04 -9.09
CA PHE A 53 21.03 -1.06 -9.52
C PHE A 53 20.70 0.34 -9.01
N VAL A 54 19.48 0.85 -9.23
CA VAL A 54 19.04 2.16 -8.76
C VAL A 54 19.06 2.22 -7.22
N SER A 55 18.55 1.19 -6.54
CA SER A 55 18.56 1.11 -5.07
C SER A 55 19.97 1.06 -4.50
N HIS A 56 20.94 0.45 -5.19
CA HIS A 56 22.34 0.44 -4.77
C HIS A 56 22.98 1.83 -4.87
N ILE A 57 22.78 2.51 -5.99
CA ILE A 57 23.32 3.85 -6.22
C ILE A 57 22.75 4.87 -5.22
N LEU A 58 21.44 4.81 -4.97
CA LEU A 58 20.75 5.73 -4.09
C LEU A 58 20.78 5.32 -2.61
N ARG A 59 21.50 4.25 -2.24
CA ARG A 59 21.53 3.70 -0.88
C ARG A 59 21.86 4.73 0.19
N SER A 60 22.80 5.65 -0.09
CA SER A 60 23.25 6.68 0.87
C SER A 60 22.21 7.80 1.09
N VAL A 61 21.17 7.86 0.28
CA VAL A 61 20.13 8.91 0.32
C VAL A 61 18.72 8.34 0.44
N ARG A 62 18.60 7.04 0.68
CA ARG A 62 17.31 6.33 0.70
C ARG A 62 16.30 6.89 1.70
N ASP A 63 16.79 7.54 2.78
CA ASP A 63 15.95 8.07 3.85
C ASP A 63 15.12 9.28 3.39
N PHE A 64 15.58 10.01 2.38
CA PHE A 64 14.86 11.13 1.80
C PHE A 64 14.65 11.03 0.28
N ALA A 65 15.22 10.00 -0.37
CA ALA A 65 15.10 9.76 -1.81
C ALA A 65 14.85 8.26 -2.11
N PRO A 66 13.75 7.67 -1.61
CA PRO A 66 13.37 6.32 -1.99
C PRO A 66 13.09 6.25 -3.49
N SER A 67 13.34 5.09 -4.09
CA SER A 67 13.12 4.84 -5.52
C SER A 67 12.24 3.63 -5.75
N TYR A 68 11.50 3.67 -6.85
CA TYR A 68 10.73 2.53 -7.35
C TYR A 68 10.82 2.49 -8.87
N PHE A 69 11.57 1.55 -9.40
CA PHE A 69 11.93 1.48 -10.82
C PHE A 69 12.49 2.83 -11.34
N ASP A 70 11.84 3.41 -12.35
CA ASP A 70 12.27 4.67 -12.99
C ASP A 70 11.98 5.93 -12.17
N ASP A 71 11.22 5.80 -11.07
CA ASP A 71 10.78 6.92 -10.26
C ASP A 71 11.63 7.06 -9.00
N ILE A 72 12.18 8.25 -8.76
CA ILE A 72 12.90 8.63 -7.55
C ILE A 72 12.10 9.73 -6.85
N PHE A 73 11.68 9.47 -5.60
CA PHE A 73 10.83 10.37 -4.82
C PHE A 73 11.67 11.12 -3.79
N VAL A 74 12.03 12.37 -4.09
CA VAL A 74 12.78 13.19 -3.14
C VAL A 74 11.80 13.93 -2.24
N HIS A 75 11.91 13.77 -0.93
CA HIS A 75 11.06 14.46 0.05
C HIS A 75 11.89 15.12 1.15
N SER A 76 11.34 16.18 1.74
CA SER A 76 12.03 16.94 2.79
C SER A 76 11.04 17.59 3.73
N ARG A 77 11.44 17.70 4.99
CA ARG A 77 10.75 18.44 6.05
C ARG A 77 11.70 19.51 6.58
N ALA A 78 11.17 20.55 7.20
CA ALA A 78 11.96 21.54 7.92
C ALA A 78 12.82 20.85 8.98
N MET A 79 14.10 21.21 9.09
CA MET A 79 15.06 20.57 9.99
C MET A 79 16.19 21.55 10.35
N ASN A 80 16.65 21.51 11.60
CA ASN A 80 17.79 22.29 12.07
C ASN A 80 17.66 23.81 11.80
N GLY A 81 16.46 24.38 11.96
CA GLY A 81 16.21 25.80 11.74
C GLY A 81 16.08 26.21 10.26
N MET A 82 16.24 25.29 9.33
CA MET A 82 16.02 25.52 7.90
C MET A 82 14.58 25.20 7.51
N THR A 83 14.06 25.93 6.54
CA THR A 83 12.77 25.65 5.94
C THR A 83 12.78 24.34 5.16
N ASP A 84 11.60 23.74 4.95
CA ASP A 84 11.44 22.52 4.16
C ASP A 84 11.98 22.67 2.73
N LEU A 85 11.89 23.85 2.13
CA LEU A 85 12.40 24.14 0.79
C LEU A 85 13.94 24.22 0.77
N GLU A 86 14.57 24.81 1.79
CA GLU A 86 16.04 24.87 1.89
C GLU A 86 16.63 23.46 2.04
N VAL A 87 16.05 22.66 2.94
CA VAL A 87 16.43 21.26 3.12
C VAL A 87 16.21 20.49 1.81
N HIS A 88 15.09 20.75 1.12
CA HIS A 88 14.78 20.08 -0.15
C HIS A 88 15.82 20.39 -1.22
N ARG A 89 16.28 21.63 -1.33
CA ARG A 89 17.34 22.01 -2.26
C ARG A 89 18.66 21.26 -2.01
N MET A 90 19.02 21.04 -0.75
CA MET A 90 20.20 20.26 -0.39
C MET A 90 20.03 18.78 -0.73
N HIS A 91 18.91 18.18 -0.35
CA HIS A 91 18.59 16.78 -0.67
C HIS A 91 18.58 16.54 -2.18
N PHE A 92 17.90 17.42 -2.91
CA PHE A 92 17.80 17.34 -4.35
C PHE A 92 19.18 17.45 -5.04
N ARG A 93 20.02 18.43 -4.62
CA ARG A 93 21.39 18.57 -5.12
C ARG A 93 22.20 17.30 -4.88
N ARG A 94 22.09 16.71 -3.71
CA ARG A 94 22.79 15.46 -3.37
C ARG A 94 22.37 14.31 -4.26
N VAL A 95 21.09 14.17 -4.57
CA VAL A 95 20.58 13.17 -5.53
C VAL A 95 21.16 13.43 -6.91
N MET A 96 21.15 14.68 -7.40
CA MET A 96 21.69 15.04 -8.71
C MET A 96 23.20 14.76 -8.83
N GLU A 97 23.98 15.00 -7.78
CA GLU A 97 25.41 14.68 -7.75
C GLU A 97 25.65 13.18 -7.90
N ILE A 98 24.89 12.37 -7.14
CA ILE A 98 24.96 10.90 -7.24
C ILE A 98 24.59 10.43 -8.65
N MET A 99 23.50 10.94 -9.21
CA MET A 99 23.08 10.62 -10.56
C MET A 99 24.13 11.00 -11.61
N LYS A 100 24.71 12.18 -11.49
CA LYS A 100 25.78 12.66 -12.38
C LYS A 100 27.00 11.74 -12.37
N VAL A 101 27.48 11.36 -11.18
CA VAL A 101 28.64 10.47 -11.01
C VAL A 101 28.38 9.09 -11.62
N ASN A 102 27.15 8.59 -11.47
CA ASN A 102 26.75 7.27 -11.98
C ASN A 102 26.14 7.30 -13.38
N LYS A 103 26.20 8.43 -14.07
CA LYS A 103 25.68 8.62 -15.45
C LYS A 103 24.21 8.24 -15.59
N LEU A 104 23.39 8.54 -14.57
CA LEU A 104 21.94 8.38 -14.61
C LEU A 104 21.29 9.67 -15.15
N TYR A 105 20.41 9.52 -16.10
CA TYR A 105 19.76 10.65 -16.79
C TYR A 105 18.25 10.64 -16.53
N SER A 106 17.70 11.83 -16.25
CA SER A 106 16.27 12.03 -16.05
C SER A 106 15.57 12.53 -17.31
N ASN A 107 14.31 12.18 -17.44
CA ASN A 107 13.39 12.77 -18.40
C ASN A 107 12.75 14.02 -17.79
N LEU A 108 13.31 15.19 -18.06
CA LEU A 108 12.87 16.46 -17.49
C LEU A 108 11.38 16.76 -17.71
N LYS A 109 10.79 16.31 -18.82
CA LYS A 109 9.37 16.53 -19.13
C LYS A 109 8.43 15.77 -18.19
N LYS A 110 8.91 14.67 -17.58
CA LYS A 110 8.16 13.85 -16.63
C LYS A 110 8.53 14.17 -15.18
N CYS A 111 9.55 14.98 -14.93
CA CYS A 111 9.94 15.36 -13.57
C CYS A 111 9.02 16.43 -13.00
N ILE A 112 8.77 16.34 -11.70
CA ILE A 112 8.00 17.31 -10.93
C ILE A 112 8.92 17.85 -9.83
N PHE A 113 9.06 19.16 -9.70
CA PHE A 113 9.99 19.77 -8.77
C PHE A 113 9.27 20.59 -7.71
N ALA A 114 9.64 20.39 -6.45
CA ALA A 114 9.22 21.18 -5.30
C ALA A 114 7.68 21.44 -5.26
N ALA A 115 6.90 20.42 -5.50
CA ALA A 115 5.44 20.50 -5.54
C ALA A 115 4.80 20.39 -4.15
N PHE A 116 3.52 20.73 -4.03
CA PHE A 116 2.74 20.48 -2.82
C PHE A 116 2.49 18.98 -2.63
N GLU A 117 2.28 18.26 -3.74
CA GLU A 117 2.09 16.82 -3.80
C GLU A 117 2.63 16.26 -5.11
N ILE A 118 2.98 14.99 -5.12
CA ILE A 118 3.45 14.28 -6.31
C ILE A 118 2.69 12.96 -6.47
N PRO A 119 2.53 12.48 -7.71
CA PRO A 119 2.00 11.14 -7.95
C PRO A 119 3.02 10.07 -7.51
N VAL A 120 2.56 9.11 -6.70
CA VAL A 120 3.35 7.99 -6.21
C VAL A 120 2.52 6.73 -6.33
N LEU A 121 2.89 5.83 -7.25
CA LEU A 121 2.22 4.53 -7.42
C LEU A 121 0.68 4.66 -7.49
N GLY A 122 0.17 5.63 -8.25
CA GLY A 122 -1.26 5.84 -8.47
C GLY A 122 -2.04 6.46 -7.30
N CYS A 123 -1.33 7.06 -6.36
CA CYS A 123 -1.85 7.95 -5.32
C CYS A 123 -1.15 9.29 -5.42
N PHE A 124 -1.67 10.31 -4.76
CA PHE A 124 -0.96 11.58 -4.56
C PHE A 124 -0.46 11.67 -3.13
N VAL A 125 0.81 12.03 -2.98
CA VAL A 125 1.48 12.14 -1.68
C VAL A 125 1.98 13.58 -1.50
N GLY A 126 1.59 14.21 -0.41
CA GLY A 126 1.96 15.58 -0.07
C GLY A 126 2.11 15.79 1.42
N LYS A 127 2.16 17.06 1.84
CA LYS A 127 2.29 17.44 3.24
C LYS A 127 1.10 16.93 4.08
N ASP A 128 -0.12 17.00 3.53
CA ASP A 128 -1.35 16.65 4.24
C ASP A 128 -1.58 15.13 4.34
N GLY A 129 -0.80 14.35 3.59
CA GLY A 129 -0.88 12.90 3.60
C GLY A 129 -0.97 12.26 2.21
N VAL A 130 -1.68 11.13 2.14
CA VAL A 130 -1.86 10.32 0.94
C VAL A 130 -3.34 10.34 0.54
N ARG A 131 -3.62 10.77 -0.68
CA ARG A 131 -4.96 10.74 -1.24
C ARG A 131 -5.02 9.87 -2.51
N PRO A 132 -6.18 9.32 -2.84
CA PRO A 132 -6.32 8.60 -4.10
C PRO A 132 -6.17 9.54 -5.29
N ASP A 133 -5.78 8.96 -6.42
CA ASP A 133 -5.73 9.67 -7.70
C ASP A 133 -7.14 10.16 -8.09
N PRO A 134 -7.35 11.47 -8.34
CA PRO A 134 -8.65 12.02 -8.72
C PRO A 134 -9.25 11.39 -9.97
N GLU A 135 -8.41 11.01 -10.95
CA GLU A 135 -8.89 10.33 -12.16
C GLU A 135 -9.46 8.95 -11.85
N LYS A 136 -8.86 8.22 -10.91
CA LYS A 136 -9.40 6.94 -10.45
C LYS A 136 -10.71 7.10 -9.68
N ILE A 137 -10.80 8.14 -8.84
CA ILE A 137 -12.05 8.46 -8.14
C ILE A 137 -13.14 8.86 -9.12
N LYS A 138 -12.83 9.67 -10.11
CA LYS A 138 -13.75 10.02 -11.20
C LYS A 138 -14.22 8.77 -11.94
N ALA A 139 -13.30 7.88 -12.33
CA ALA A 139 -13.64 6.62 -12.99
C ALA A 139 -14.56 5.74 -12.13
N ILE A 140 -14.33 5.63 -10.82
CA ILE A 140 -15.23 4.92 -9.89
C ILE A 140 -16.61 5.58 -9.88
N ASN A 141 -16.67 6.91 -9.76
CA ASN A 141 -17.93 7.64 -9.65
C ASN A 141 -18.78 7.55 -10.93
N GLU A 142 -18.15 7.58 -12.08
CA GLU A 142 -18.81 7.48 -13.39
C GLU A 142 -19.06 6.02 -13.83
N TRP A 143 -18.58 5.03 -13.08
CA TRP A 143 -18.69 3.61 -13.47
C TRP A 143 -20.16 3.17 -13.59
N PRO A 144 -20.58 2.61 -14.74
CA PRO A 144 -21.94 2.14 -14.91
C PRO A 144 -22.21 0.89 -14.07
N THR A 145 -23.49 0.63 -13.78
CA THR A 145 -23.90 -0.60 -13.10
C THR A 145 -23.43 -1.83 -13.90
N PRO A 146 -22.70 -2.77 -13.29
CA PRO A 146 -22.21 -3.95 -13.99
C PRO A 146 -23.35 -4.83 -14.54
N GLN A 147 -23.26 -5.24 -15.79
CA GLN A 147 -24.25 -6.07 -16.46
C GLN A 147 -23.89 -7.57 -16.47
N ASN A 148 -22.68 -7.92 -16.07
CA ASN A 148 -22.18 -9.30 -16.07
C ASN A 148 -20.93 -9.42 -15.16
N VAL A 149 -20.51 -10.67 -14.95
CA VAL A 149 -19.33 -11.02 -14.12
C VAL A 149 -18.06 -10.33 -14.60
N LYS A 150 -17.87 -10.15 -15.91
CA LYS A 150 -16.68 -9.48 -16.47
C LYS A 150 -16.65 -8.00 -16.09
N ASN A 151 -17.77 -7.29 -16.23
CA ASN A 151 -17.88 -5.87 -15.84
C ASN A 151 -17.67 -5.70 -14.32
N LEU A 152 -18.25 -6.61 -13.52
CA LEU A 152 -18.07 -6.58 -12.07
C LEU A 152 -16.61 -6.80 -11.66
N ARG A 153 -15.90 -7.75 -12.30
CA ARG A 153 -14.47 -7.98 -12.04
C ARG A 153 -13.64 -6.76 -12.38
N GLN A 154 -13.93 -6.07 -13.47
CA GLN A 154 -13.22 -4.84 -13.85
C GLN A 154 -13.42 -3.73 -12.81
N PHE A 155 -14.66 -3.48 -12.39
CA PHE A 155 -15.00 -2.52 -11.35
C PHE A 155 -14.31 -2.86 -10.03
N LEU A 156 -14.44 -4.09 -9.54
CA LEU A 156 -13.84 -4.52 -8.28
C LEU A 156 -12.29 -4.53 -8.35
N GLY A 157 -11.70 -4.72 -9.52
CA GLY A 157 -10.26 -4.57 -9.72
C GLY A 157 -9.77 -3.18 -9.37
N LEU A 158 -10.45 -2.13 -9.89
CA LEU A 158 -10.14 -0.74 -9.55
C LEU A 158 -10.49 -0.41 -8.10
N ALA A 159 -11.66 -0.84 -7.62
CA ALA A 159 -12.10 -0.60 -6.25
C ALA A 159 -11.16 -1.27 -5.21
N THR A 160 -10.67 -2.48 -5.49
CA THR A 160 -9.70 -3.18 -4.63
C THR A 160 -8.37 -2.45 -4.53
N TYR A 161 -7.93 -1.78 -5.59
CA TYR A 161 -6.75 -0.93 -5.53
C TYR A 161 -6.91 0.23 -4.53
N LEU A 162 -8.12 0.75 -4.39
CA LEU A 162 -8.47 1.85 -3.49
C LEU A 162 -8.94 1.40 -2.10
N HIS A 163 -8.96 0.10 -1.79
CA HIS A 163 -9.55 -0.46 -0.56
C HIS A 163 -8.98 0.12 0.74
N LYS A 164 -7.70 0.56 0.73
CA LYS A 164 -7.03 1.16 1.89
C LYS A 164 -7.65 2.48 2.36
N TYR A 165 -8.48 3.10 1.53
CA TYR A 165 -9.20 4.35 1.84
C TYR A 165 -10.62 4.11 2.35
N SER A 166 -11.14 2.88 2.28
CA SER A 166 -12.51 2.54 2.63
C SER A 166 -12.58 1.72 3.92
N LYS A 167 -13.20 2.29 4.94
CA LYS A 167 -13.54 1.55 6.15
C LYS A 167 -14.49 0.41 5.80
N ASN A 168 -14.22 -0.80 6.31
CA ASN A 168 -15.06 -1.99 6.10
C ASN A 168 -15.27 -2.38 4.63
N TYR A 169 -14.29 -2.14 3.75
CA TYR A 169 -14.37 -2.49 2.33
C TYR A 169 -14.87 -3.93 2.10
N ALA A 170 -14.34 -4.91 2.84
CA ALA A 170 -14.69 -6.32 2.66
C ALA A 170 -16.16 -6.64 3.02
N GLY A 171 -16.71 -5.95 4.01
CA GLY A 171 -18.14 -6.05 4.34
C GLY A 171 -19.01 -5.47 3.24
N ILE A 172 -18.67 -4.27 2.76
CA ILE A 172 -19.41 -3.57 1.70
C ILE A 172 -19.46 -4.41 0.41
N VAL A 173 -18.32 -4.98 -0.01
CA VAL A 173 -18.25 -5.75 -1.27
C VAL A 173 -18.79 -7.19 -1.14
N HIS A 174 -19.22 -7.62 0.05
CA HIS A 174 -19.65 -9.00 0.26
C HIS A 174 -20.72 -9.47 -0.73
N PRO A 175 -21.86 -8.76 -0.92
CA PRO A 175 -22.88 -9.16 -1.89
C PRO A 175 -22.34 -9.26 -3.32
N LEU A 176 -21.55 -8.29 -3.75
CA LEU A 176 -20.94 -8.26 -5.07
C LEU A 176 -19.97 -9.43 -5.30
N SER A 177 -19.20 -9.79 -4.27
CA SER A 177 -18.23 -10.89 -4.37
C SER A 177 -18.91 -12.27 -4.44
N GLN A 178 -20.15 -12.42 -3.95
CA GLN A 178 -20.90 -13.67 -4.12
C GLN A 178 -21.19 -13.95 -5.61
N LEU A 179 -21.50 -12.92 -6.40
CA LEU A 179 -21.74 -13.03 -7.85
C LEU A 179 -20.51 -13.48 -8.66
N LEU A 180 -19.30 -13.43 -8.06
CA LEU A 180 -18.06 -13.89 -8.72
C LEU A 180 -17.78 -15.38 -8.51
N LYS A 181 -18.55 -16.09 -7.69
CA LYS A 181 -18.38 -17.52 -7.46
C LYS A 181 -18.72 -18.32 -8.70
N LYS A 182 -18.02 -19.44 -8.92
CA LYS A 182 -18.09 -20.24 -10.14
C LYS A 182 -19.51 -20.76 -10.44
N ASP A 183 -20.24 -21.16 -9.40
CA ASP A 183 -21.53 -21.82 -9.53
C ASP A 183 -22.70 -20.87 -9.22
N GLN A 184 -22.45 -19.55 -9.23
CA GLN A 184 -23.47 -18.54 -8.97
C GLN A 184 -24.03 -18.00 -10.27
N GLU A 185 -25.34 -18.10 -10.43
CA GLU A 185 -26.06 -17.45 -11.54
C GLU A 185 -25.98 -15.92 -11.39
N TRP A 186 -25.84 -15.22 -12.52
CA TRP A 186 -25.79 -13.76 -12.52
C TRP A 186 -27.18 -13.18 -12.24
N GLN A 187 -27.37 -12.65 -11.04
CA GLN A 187 -28.58 -11.94 -10.63
C GLN A 187 -28.22 -10.66 -9.89
N TRP A 188 -28.45 -9.51 -10.51
CA TRP A 188 -28.20 -8.21 -9.89
C TRP A 188 -29.38 -7.83 -9.01
N THR A 189 -29.25 -8.02 -7.70
CA THR A 189 -30.28 -7.75 -6.67
C THR A 189 -30.18 -6.33 -6.14
N ASP A 190 -31.20 -5.87 -5.41
CA ASP A 190 -31.17 -4.59 -4.69
C ASP A 190 -30.02 -4.53 -3.67
N GLU A 191 -29.68 -5.66 -3.05
CA GLU A 191 -28.54 -5.77 -2.14
C GLU A 191 -27.21 -5.51 -2.88
N CYS A 192 -27.05 -6.06 -4.08
CA CYS A 192 -25.90 -5.78 -4.94
C CYS A 192 -25.86 -4.32 -5.37
N GLN A 193 -27.00 -3.75 -5.75
CA GLN A 193 -27.11 -2.33 -6.13
C GLN A 193 -26.72 -1.42 -4.97
N ASN A 194 -27.22 -1.68 -3.76
CA ASN A 194 -26.90 -0.92 -2.56
C ASN A 194 -25.41 -1.04 -2.20
N ALA A 195 -24.84 -2.25 -2.27
CA ALA A 195 -23.41 -2.47 -2.04
C ALA A 195 -22.55 -1.71 -3.07
N PHE A 196 -22.94 -1.71 -4.34
CA PHE A 196 -22.27 -0.98 -5.40
C PHE A 196 -22.27 0.53 -5.15
N LEU A 197 -23.43 1.12 -4.82
CA LEU A 197 -23.56 2.55 -4.53
C LEU A 197 -22.83 2.95 -3.25
N THR A 198 -22.93 2.14 -2.19
CA THR A 198 -22.21 2.35 -0.94
C THR A 198 -20.70 2.33 -1.15
N LEU A 199 -20.20 1.40 -1.98
CA LEU A 199 -18.79 1.34 -2.30
C LEU A 199 -18.31 2.57 -3.08
N LYS A 200 -19.06 2.99 -4.10
CA LYS A 200 -18.78 4.24 -4.84
C LYS A 200 -18.72 5.43 -3.90
N LYS A 201 -19.71 5.60 -3.04
CA LYS A 201 -19.75 6.67 -2.05
C LYS A 201 -18.53 6.62 -1.10
N SER A 202 -18.24 5.46 -0.51
CA SER A 202 -17.12 5.28 0.41
C SER A 202 -15.76 5.62 -0.22
N LEU A 203 -15.56 5.32 -1.49
CA LEU A 203 -14.32 5.64 -2.21
C LEU A 203 -14.27 7.10 -2.69
N THR A 204 -15.41 7.70 -3.02
CA THR A 204 -15.50 9.11 -3.42
C THR A 204 -15.29 10.05 -2.23
N GLU A 205 -15.81 9.69 -1.06
CA GLU A 205 -15.65 10.40 0.20
C GLU A 205 -14.40 9.96 0.98
N ALA A 206 -13.45 9.32 0.30
CA ALA A 206 -12.26 8.76 0.93
C ALA A 206 -11.44 9.81 1.68
N PRO A 207 -11.03 9.55 2.93
CA PRO A 207 -10.22 10.49 3.70
C PRO A 207 -8.81 10.61 3.12
N ILE A 208 -8.15 11.72 3.41
CA ILE A 208 -6.70 11.84 3.23
C ILE A 208 -6.05 11.01 4.34
N LEU A 209 -5.30 9.98 3.97
CA LEU A 209 -4.59 9.12 4.90
C LEU A 209 -3.32 9.81 5.40
N ALA A 210 -3.03 9.68 6.69
CA ALA A 210 -1.80 10.23 7.26
C ALA A 210 -0.57 9.44 6.79
N LEU A 211 0.55 10.13 6.66
CA LEU A 211 1.84 9.47 6.52
C LEU A 211 2.30 8.96 7.90
N PRO A 212 2.78 7.71 8.01
CA PRO A 212 3.26 7.17 9.27
C PRO A 212 4.48 7.97 9.76
N ASN A 213 4.47 8.29 11.05
CA ASN A 213 5.61 8.91 11.74
C ASN A 213 6.17 7.91 12.76
N PRO A 214 7.41 7.41 12.58
CA PRO A 214 8.01 6.44 13.52
C PRO A 214 8.20 6.98 14.94
N ASP A 215 8.27 8.32 15.11
CA ASP A 215 8.47 8.97 16.41
C ASP A 215 7.18 9.13 17.22
N LYS A 216 6.03 8.73 16.67
CA LYS A 216 4.73 8.82 17.35
C LYS A 216 4.14 7.43 17.60
N PRO A 217 3.42 7.23 18.73
CA PRO A 217 2.77 5.96 19.01
C PRO A 217 1.69 5.63 17.97
N PHE A 218 1.62 4.34 17.63
CA PHE A 218 0.57 3.81 16.76
C PHE A 218 -0.64 3.34 17.57
N TYR A 219 -1.79 3.39 16.93
CA TYR A 219 -3.04 2.84 17.42
C TYR A 219 -3.63 1.92 16.37
N VAL A 220 -4.16 0.79 16.80
CA VAL A 220 -4.86 -0.16 15.92
C VAL A 220 -6.28 -0.32 16.40
N VAL A 221 -7.25 -0.02 15.57
CA VAL A 221 -8.66 -0.28 15.85
C VAL A 221 -9.05 -1.55 15.12
N CYS A 222 -9.55 -2.55 15.84
CA CYS A 222 -9.97 -3.84 15.30
C CYS A 222 -11.47 -4.02 15.47
N ASP A 223 -12.09 -4.62 14.46
CA ASP A 223 -13.52 -4.92 14.43
C ASP A 223 -13.75 -6.24 13.68
N ALA A 224 -14.74 -7.02 14.11
CA ALA A 224 -15.12 -8.27 13.46
C ALA A 224 -16.64 -8.40 13.33
N SER A 225 -17.10 -8.71 12.14
CA SER A 225 -18.48 -9.04 11.83
C SER A 225 -18.67 -10.54 11.56
N ASN A 226 -19.91 -10.93 11.26
CA ASN A 226 -20.18 -12.31 10.87
C ASN A 226 -19.58 -12.71 9.49
N PHE A 227 -19.19 -11.75 8.68
CA PHE A 227 -18.74 -11.98 7.29
C PHE A 227 -17.31 -11.51 7.02
N ALA A 228 -16.84 -10.53 7.77
CA ALA A 228 -15.55 -9.88 7.53
C ALA A 228 -14.89 -9.46 8.84
N ILE A 229 -13.57 -9.30 8.76
CA ILE A 229 -12.77 -8.63 9.78
C ILE A 229 -12.18 -7.36 9.19
N GLY A 230 -12.09 -6.33 10.02
CA GLY A 230 -11.60 -5.01 9.65
C GLY A 230 -10.66 -4.44 10.68
N ASN A 231 -9.76 -3.55 10.23
CA ASN A 231 -8.92 -2.79 11.12
C ASN A 231 -8.52 -1.45 10.49
N ALA A 232 -8.09 -0.52 11.35
CA ALA A 232 -7.47 0.72 10.94
C ALA A 232 -6.17 0.92 11.73
N LEU A 233 -5.09 1.25 11.02
CA LEU A 233 -3.86 1.75 11.63
C LEU A 233 -3.97 3.27 11.71
N MET A 234 -3.69 3.83 12.87
CA MET A 234 -3.90 5.25 13.18
C MET A 234 -2.74 5.83 13.96
N GLN A 235 -2.61 7.13 13.91
CA GLN A 235 -1.77 7.95 14.79
C GLN A 235 -2.50 9.26 15.14
N ARG A 236 -2.06 9.95 16.20
CA ARG A 236 -2.49 11.32 16.45
C ARG A 236 -1.55 12.31 15.78
N ASP A 237 -2.13 13.36 15.18
CA ASP A 237 -1.36 14.49 14.68
C ASP A 237 -0.82 15.37 15.80
N ASP A 238 -0.19 16.50 15.47
CA ASP A 238 0.38 17.42 16.47
C ASP A 238 -0.69 18.15 17.27
N ASP A 239 -1.90 18.25 16.74
CA ASP A 239 -3.06 18.84 17.38
C ASP A 239 -3.88 17.82 18.22
N GLY A 240 -3.43 16.56 18.26
CA GLY A 240 -4.06 15.47 19.00
C GLY A 240 -5.23 14.79 18.29
N HIS A 241 -5.53 15.16 17.04
CA HIS A 241 -6.60 14.53 16.25
C HIS A 241 -6.19 13.13 15.76
N GLU A 242 -7.11 12.19 15.83
CA GLU A 242 -6.92 10.84 15.30
C GLU A 242 -6.88 10.88 13.76
N ARG A 243 -5.78 10.41 13.18
CA ARG A 243 -5.57 10.34 11.72
C ARG A 243 -5.37 8.88 11.30
N VAL A 244 -6.09 8.48 10.28
CA VAL A 244 -5.96 7.13 9.72
C VAL A 244 -4.77 7.07 8.77
N ILE A 245 -3.93 6.06 8.93
CA ILE A 245 -2.81 5.74 8.03
C ILE A 245 -3.28 4.74 6.96
N SER A 246 -4.05 3.73 7.37
CA SER A 246 -4.55 2.70 6.45
C SER A 246 -5.75 1.98 7.04
N TYR A 247 -6.76 1.74 6.21
CA TYR A 247 -7.80 0.74 6.48
C TYR A 247 -7.40 -0.60 5.88
N CYS A 248 -7.71 -1.69 6.57
CA CYS A 248 -7.59 -3.03 6.05
C CYS A 248 -8.81 -3.85 6.43
N SER A 249 -9.29 -4.67 5.52
CA SER A 249 -10.37 -5.62 5.80
C SER A 249 -10.26 -6.83 4.89
N ARG A 250 -10.81 -7.96 5.34
CA ARG A 250 -10.98 -9.15 4.50
C ARG A 250 -12.22 -9.93 4.92
N GLN A 251 -12.78 -10.66 3.98
CA GLN A 251 -13.85 -11.59 4.28
C GLN A 251 -13.34 -12.79 5.08
N LEU A 252 -14.17 -13.31 5.97
CA LEU A 252 -13.92 -14.54 6.69
C LEU A 252 -13.97 -15.74 5.74
N ARG A 253 -13.02 -16.65 5.87
CA ARG A 253 -13.01 -17.93 5.16
C ARG A 253 -14.13 -18.83 5.69
N GLY A 254 -14.49 -19.87 4.94
CA GLY A 254 -15.61 -20.77 5.32
C GLY A 254 -15.55 -21.25 6.76
N ALA A 255 -14.41 -21.79 7.20
CA ALA A 255 -14.21 -22.26 8.57
C ALA A 255 -14.22 -21.11 9.61
N GLU A 256 -13.70 -19.93 9.25
CA GLU A 256 -13.62 -18.77 10.17
C GLU A 256 -14.98 -18.17 10.49
N ARG A 257 -15.98 -18.33 9.62
CA ARG A 257 -17.36 -17.87 9.85
C ARG A 257 -18.00 -18.54 11.04
N ASN A 258 -17.61 -19.79 11.31
CA ASN A 258 -18.12 -20.59 12.41
C ASN A 258 -17.36 -20.35 13.73
N TYR A 259 -16.39 -19.44 13.76
CA TYR A 259 -15.68 -19.11 14.98
C TYR A 259 -16.59 -18.36 15.95
N PRO A 260 -16.46 -18.61 17.25
CA PRO A 260 -17.08 -17.76 18.28
C PRO A 260 -16.68 -16.29 18.09
N VAL A 261 -17.50 -15.36 18.57
CA VAL A 261 -17.28 -13.92 18.43
C VAL A 261 -15.89 -13.52 18.92
N HIS A 262 -15.49 -13.98 20.11
CA HIS A 262 -14.18 -13.69 20.68
C HIS A 262 -13.00 -14.18 19.82
N ASP A 263 -13.17 -15.31 19.12
CA ASP A 263 -12.13 -15.80 18.17
C ASP A 263 -12.06 -14.95 16.90
N LYS A 264 -13.20 -14.42 16.42
CA LYS A 264 -13.22 -13.51 15.27
C LYS A 264 -12.53 -12.19 15.60
N GLU A 265 -12.74 -11.65 16.81
CA GLU A 265 -12.05 -10.46 17.30
C GLU A 265 -10.52 -10.68 17.38
N LEU A 266 -10.10 -11.79 17.98
CA LEU A 266 -8.68 -12.18 18.01
C LEU A 266 -8.10 -12.37 16.61
N LEU A 267 -8.89 -12.92 15.69
CA LEU A 267 -8.49 -13.07 14.28
C LEU A 267 -8.32 -11.72 13.59
N SER A 268 -9.22 -10.74 13.87
CA SER A 268 -9.10 -9.37 13.38
C SER A 268 -7.80 -8.73 13.85
N MET A 269 -7.51 -8.83 15.15
CA MET A 269 -6.28 -8.35 15.74
C MET A 269 -5.04 -9.02 15.12
N LYS A 270 -5.03 -10.35 15.01
CA LYS A 270 -3.93 -11.08 14.36
C LYS A 270 -3.71 -10.60 12.93
N TYR A 271 -4.79 -10.39 12.17
CA TYR A 271 -4.73 -9.90 10.82
C TYR A 271 -4.15 -8.48 10.75
N ALA A 272 -4.57 -7.60 11.65
CA ALA A 272 -4.06 -6.24 11.78
C ALA A 272 -2.54 -6.22 12.04
N LEU A 273 -2.08 -6.95 13.07
CA LEU A 273 -0.66 -7.02 13.43
C LEU A 273 0.19 -7.58 12.28
N ALA A 274 -0.28 -8.62 11.61
CA ALA A 274 0.42 -9.19 10.45
C ALA A 274 0.49 -8.21 9.27
N LYS A 275 -0.57 -7.46 9.00
CA LYS A 275 -0.64 -6.48 7.90
C LYS A 275 0.20 -5.25 8.15
N HIS A 276 0.23 -4.78 9.37
CA HIS A 276 0.94 -3.57 9.76
C HIS A 276 2.30 -3.87 10.43
N ARG A 277 2.82 -5.11 10.26
CA ARG A 277 4.05 -5.58 10.90
C ARG A 277 5.22 -4.61 10.77
N VAL A 278 5.38 -3.98 9.61
CA VAL A 278 6.46 -3.01 9.33
C VAL A 278 6.44 -1.82 10.29
N HIS A 279 5.27 -1.44 10.78
CA HIS A 279 5.10 -0.30 11.69
C HIS A 279 5.01 -0.71 13.16
N LEU A 280 4.56 -1.95 13.42
CA LEU A 280 4.19 -2.40 14.77
C LEU A 280 5.20 -3.35 15.41
N LEU A 281 6.12 -3.92 14.63
CA LEU A 281 7.17 -4.80 15.16
C LEU A 281 8.36 -3.94 15.61
N GLY A 282 8.59 -3.86 16.89
CA GLY A 282 9.68 -3.07 17.49
C GLY A 282 9.50 -2.90 18.98
N PRO A 283 10.43 -2.19 19.65
CA PRO A 283 10.37 -1.96 21.09
C PRO A 283 9.28 -0.97 21.52
N GLU A 284 8.87 -0.07 20.60
CA GLU A 284 7.90 0.99 20.90
C GLU A 284 6.52 0.40 21.17
N PRO A 285 5.89 0.76 22.30
CA PRO A 285 4.57 0.27 22.64
C PRO A 285 3.49 0.93 21.76
N PHE A 286 2.44 0.16 21.44
CA PHE A 286 1.25 0.67 20.77
C PHE A 286 -0.03 0.16 21.43
N THR A 287 -1.16 0.78 21.12
CA THR A 287 -2.47 0.41 21.71
C THR A 287 -3.37 -0.22 20.65
N VAL A 288 -3.98 -1.34 21.01
CA VAL A 288 -5.03 -1.99 20.21
C VAL A 288 -6.39 -1.72 20.85
N PHE A 289 -7.29 -1.07 20.11
CA PHE A 289 -8.67 -0.86 20.51
C PHE A 289 -9.57 -1.94 19.92
N THR A 290 -10.44 -2.48 20.75
CA THR A 290 -11.47 -3.44 20.34
C THR A 290 -12.77 -3.11 21.08
N ASP A 291 -13.91 -3.39 20.46
CA ASP A 291 -15.25 -3.21 21.05
C ASP A 291 -15.67 -4.37 21.94
N HIS A 292 -14.89 -5.43 22.02
CA HIS A 292 -15.24 -6.64 22.78
C HIS A 292 -14.26 -6.93 23.93
N ALA A 293 -14.79 -7.02 25.17
CA ALA A 293 -14.02 -7.36 26.36
C ALA A 293 -13.45 -8.80 26.38
N SER A 294 -13.75 -9.58 25.34
CA SER A 294 -13.40 -11.01 25.22
C SER A 294 -11.92 -11.32 25.21
N LEU A 295 -11.06 -10.35 24.84
CA LEU A 295 -9.62 -10.57 24.90
C LEU A 295 -9.10 -10.74 26.32
N ARG A 296 -9.62 -9.96 27.28
CA ARG A 296 -9.33 -10.15 28.71
C ARG A 296 -9.75 -11.52 29.20
N THR A 297 -10.88 -12.00 28.72
CA THR A 297 -11.44 -13.29 29.07
C THR A 297 -10.68 -14.44 28.43
N ALA A 298 -10.29 -14.29 27.15
CA ALA A 298 -9.56 -15.30 26.42
C ALA A 298 -8.16 -15.58 26.98
N ILE A 299 -7.43 -14.52 27.38
CA ILE A 299 -6.10 -14.66 28.00
C ILE A 299 -6.19 -15.33 29.38
N LYS A 300 -7.28 -15.15 30.09
CA LYS A 300 -7.52 -15.74 31.43
C LYS A 300 -8.24 -17.09 31.41
N SER A 301 -8.65 -17.58 30.22
CA SER A 301 -9.37 -18.84 30.09
C SER A 301 -8.49 -20.05 30.45
N PRO A 302 -8.92 -20.94 31.35
CA PRO A 302 -8.17 -22.15 31.71
C PRO A 302 -8.09 -23.17 30.55
N HIS A 303 -8.93 -23.05 29.52
CA HIS A 303 -8.98 -23.95 28.38
C HIS A 303 -8.68 -23.19 27.06
N LEU A 304 -7.42 -23.16 26.69
CA LEU A 304 -6.99 -22.58 25.41
C LEU A 304 -7.07 -23.63 24.30
N SER A 305 -7.78 -23.33 23.21
CA SER A 305 -7.68 -24.14 21.99
C SER A 305 -6.25 -24.06 21.41
N GLN A 306 -5.81 -25.11 20.71
CA GLN A 306 -4.49 -25.08 20.02
C GLN A 306 -4.35 -23.89 19.04
N ARG A 307 -5.44 -23.45 18.47
CA ARG A 307 -5.49 -22.25 17.61
C ARG A 307 -5.17 -21.00 18.42
N MET A 308 -5.81 -20.84 19.56
CA MET A 308 -5.62 -19.71 20.48
C MET A 308 -4.18 -19.66 21.00
N ALA A 309 -3.62 -20.80 21.40
CA ALA A 309 -2.23 -20.89 21.85
C ALA A 309 -1.23 -20.39 20.78
N ARG A 310 -1.44 -20.75 19.49
CA ARG A 310 -0.63 -20.24 18.39
C ARG A 310 -0.81 -18.74 18.16
N TRP A 311 -2.00 -18.19 18.38
CA TRP A 311 -2.23 -16.75 18.25
C TRP A 311 -1.59 -15.97 19.40
N LEU A 312 -1.67 -16.48 20.61
CA LEU A 312 -1.00 -15.86 21.77
C LEU A 312 0.52 -15.87 21.61
N SER A 313 1.10 -16.95 21.08
CA SER A 313 2.54 -16.98 20.70
C SER A 313 2.88 -15.95 19.65
N PHE A 314 2.03 -15.72 18.64
CA PHE A 314 2.24 -14.65 17.66
C PHE A 314 2.12 -13.26 18.28
N PHE A 315 1.17 -13.06 19.20
CA PHE A 315 0.98 -11.76 19.88
C PHE A 315 2.16 -11.42 20.80
N SER A 316 2.84 -12.40 21.38
CA SER A 316 4.03 -12.15 22.23
C SER A 316 5.23 -11.59 21.49
N GLU A 317 5.23 -11.57 20.15
CA GLU A 317 6.25 -10.90 19.35
C GLU A 317 6.12 -9.35 19.38
N TYR A 318 4.99 -8.82 19.87
CA TYR A 318 4.65 -7.41 19.79
C TYR A 318 4.52 -6.78 21.18
N ASN A 319 4.92 -5.51 21.29
CA ASN A 319 4.78 -4.72 22.52
C ASN A 319 3.51 -3.85 22.45
N PHE A 320 2.37 -4.35 22.94
CA PHE A 320 1.11 -3.62 22.87
C PHE A 320 0.25 -3.78 24.13
N THR A 321 -0.63 -2.81 24.33
CA THR A 321 -1.73 -2.87 25.30
C THR A 321 -3.07 -2.97 24.58
N VAL A 322 -4.05 -3.58 25.24
CA VAL A 322 -5.41 -3.69 24.71
C VAL A 322 -6.35 -2.85 25.53
N GLU A 323 -7.08 -1.97 24.87
CA GLU A 323 -8.08 -1.11 25.47
C GLU A 323 -9.45 -1.35 24.85
N TYR A 324 -10.48 -1.32 25.70
CA TYR A 324 -11.86 -1.40 25.28
C TYR A 324 -12.35 0.00 24.88
N LYS A 325 -12.82 0.11 23.64
CA LYS A 325 -13.45 1.33 23.11
C LYS A 325 -14.82 0.92 22.54
N PRO A 326 -15.92 1.19 23.27
CA PRO A 326 -17.27 0.83 22.85
C PRO A 326 -17.71 1.59 21.59
#